data_43922197cbce5231fcc8a3f3b2480d10
#
_entry.id   43922197cbce5231fcc8a3f3b2480d10
#
_cell.length_a   1.000
_cell.length_b   1.000
_cell.length_c   1.000
_cell.angle_alpha   90.00
_cell.angle_beta   90.00
_cell.angle_gamma   90.00
#
_symmetry.space_group_name_H-M   'P 1'
#
loop_
_entity.id
_entity.type
_entity.pdbx_description
1 polymer ?
#
loop_
_entity_poly.entity_id
_entity_poly.type
_entity_poly.pdbx_seq_one_letter_code
_entity_poly.pdbx_strand_id
1 'polypeptide(L)'
;MIGAAIDCYETALAYAKSRKQFGRPIAGFQLVQEKLVWMVQEITKAQLLALRLTRMMEAGTARPEQISLAKRNNVWIALQCARSARDILGAVGITDRYSVIRHLMNLESVYTYEGTHDIHTLVVGQDITGINAFGG
;
A
#
# COMPACT_ATOMS: atom_id res chain seq x y z
N MET A 1 -0.82 -5.89 -5.82
CA MET A 1 -0.70 -5.06 -4.61
C MET A 1 -1.68 -3.89 -4.56
N ILE A 2 -1.81 -3.04 -5.59
CA ILE A 2 -2.79 -1.94 -5.59
C ILE A 2 -4.23 -2.47 -5.44
N GLY A 3 -4.61 -3.54 -6.15
CA GLY A 3 -5.92 -4.18 -6.00
C GLY A 3 -6.20 -4.65 -4.56
N ALA A 4 -5.20 -5.18 -3.86
CA ALA A 4 -5.34 -5.55 -2.45
C ALA A 4 -5.55 -4.30 -1.55
N ALA A 5 -4.89 -3.19 -1.86
CA ALA A 5 -5.10 -1.93 -1.13
C ALA A 5 -6.52 -1.38 -1.35
N ILE A 6 -7.05 -1.47 -2.58
CA ILE A 6 -8.42 -1.08 -2.93
C ILE A 6 -9.43 -1.93 -2.15
N ASP A 7 -9.30 -3.26 -2.18
CA ASP A 7 -10.18 -4.17 -1.43
C ASP A 7 -10.16 -3.89 0.07
N CYS A 8 -8.97 -3.65 0.64
CA CYS A 8 -8.84 -3.25 2.04
C CYS A 8 -9.55 -1.93 2.34
N TYR A 9 -9.43 -0.93 1.46
CA TYR A 9 -10.10 0.36 1.61
C TYR A 9 -11.62 0.21 1.54
N GLU A 10 -12.15 -0.49 0.54
CA GLU A 10 -13.58 -0.69 0.35
C GLU A 10 -14.20 -1.45 1.52
N THR A 11 -13.51 -2.51 1.98
CA THR A 11 -13.91 -3.30 3.16
C THR A 11 -13.96 -2.42 4.41
N ALA A 12 -12.91 -1.62 4.66
CA ALA A 12 -12.85 -0.74 5.82
C ALA A 12 -13.93 0.36 5.78
N LEU A 13 -14.19 0.93 4.60
CA LEU A 13 -15.22 1.95 4.39
C LEU A 13 -16.61 1.39 4.65
N ALA A 14 -16.93 0.22 4.09
CA ALA A 14 -18.22 -0.45 4.29
C ALA A 14 -18.43 -0.81 5.76
N TYR A 15 -17.42 -1.36 6.42
CA TYR A 15 -17.46 -1.66 7.84
C TYR A 15 -17.66 -0.41 8.68
N ALA A 16 -16.92 0.66 8.44
CA ALA A 16 -17.00 1.90 9.19
C ALA A 16 -18.38 2.57 9.09
N LYS A 17 -19.04 2.45 7.93
CA LYS A 17 -20.42 2.95 7.73
C LYS A 17 -21.47 2.12 8.47
N SER A 18 -21.27 0.82 8.61
CA SER A 18 -22.24 -0.09 9.24
C SER A 18 -22.05 -0.23 10.75
N ARG A 19 -20.80 -0.26 11.22
CA ARG A 19 -20.43 -0.45 12.63
C ARG A 19 -20.76 0.79 13.44
N LYS A 20 -21.53 0.61 14.53
CA LYS A 20 -21.87 1.70 15.45
C LYS A 20 -21.12 1.58 16.77
N GLN A 21 -20.65 2.70 17.27
CA GLN A 21 -20.11 2.90 18.62
C GLN A 21 -20.52 4.31 19.09
N PHE A 22 -20.74 4.48 20.39
CA PHE A 22 -21.17 5.75 20.98
C PHE A 22 -22.41 6.34 20.26
N GLY A 23 -23.36 5.47 19.89
CA GLY A 23 -24.64 5.85 19.29
C GLY A 23 -24.62 6.21 17.79
N ARG A 24 -23.46 6.14 17.10
CA ARG A 24 -23.33 6.51 15.69
C ARG A 24 -22.37 5.60 14.92
N PRO A 25 -22.42 5.58 13.55
CA PRO A 25 -21.42 4.88 12.74
C PRO A 25 -20.01 5.37 13.05
N ILE A 26 -19.04 4.44 13.10
CA ILE A 26 -17.65 4.80 13.38
C ILE A 26 -17.02 5.64 12.27
N ALA A 27 -17.56 5.61 11.04
CA ALA A 27 -17.19 6.51 9.95
C ALA A 27 -17.36 8.00 10.28
N GLY A 28 -18.14 8.34 11.31
CA GLY A 28 -18.33 9.71 11.78
C GLY A 28 -17.24 10.21 12.74
N PHE A 29 -16.23 9.40 13.07
CA PHE A 29 -15.12 9.82 13.94
C PHE A 29 -13.94 10.30 13.12
N GLN A 30 -13.33 11.43 13.51
CA GLN A 30 -12.25 12.10 12.78
C GLN A 30 -11.05 11.19 12.52
N LEU A 31 -10.62 10.38 13.51
CA LEU A 31 -9.47 9.47 13.36
C LEU A 31 -9.76 8.30 12.40
N VAL A 32 -11.02 7.92 12.22
CA VAL A 32 -11.42 6.93 11.20
C VAL A 32 -11.43 7.58 9.81
N GLN A 33 -11.98 8.78 9.71
CA GLN A 33 -12.00 9.55 8.46
C GLN A 33 -10.59 9.87 7.98
N GLU A 34 -9.69 10.27 8.86
CA GLU A 34 -8.27 10.53 8.54
C GLU A 34 -7.63 9.31 7.88
N LYS A 35 -7.79 8.11 8.46
CA LYS A 35 -7.28 6.86 7.86
C LYS A 35 -7.87 6.58 6.48
N LEU A 36 -9.19 6.73 6.33
CA LEU A 36 -9.86 6.50 5.04
C LEU A 36 -9.41 7.50 3.97
N VAL A 37 -9.26 8.78 4.33
CA VAL A 37 -8.74 9.82 3.42
C VAL A 37 -7.31 9.52 3.02
N TRP A 38 -6.44 9.16 3.97
CA TRP A 38 -5.08 8.77 3.68
C TRP A 38 -5.03 7.57 2.71
N MET A 39 -5.83 6.53 2.96
CA MET A 39 -5.87 5.34 2.11
C MET A 39 -6.24 5.69 0.66
N VAL A 40 -7.32 6.44 0.43
CA VAL A 40 -7.75 6.79 -0.93
C VAL A 40 -6.72 7.67 -1.64
N GLN A 41 -6.11 8.61 -0.91
CA GLN A 41 -5.05 9.47 -1.44
C GLN A 41 -3.85 8.66 -1.92
N GLU A 42 -3.35 7.75 -1.09
CA GLU A 42 -2.17 6.94 -1.40
C GLU A 42 -2.44 5.91 -2.50
N ILE A 43 -3.63 5.30 -2.52
CA ILE A 43 -4.06 4.41 -3.61
C ILE A 43 -4.08 5.18 -4.94
N THR A 44 -4.63 6.40 -4.95
CA THR A 44 -4.66 7.24 -6.16
C THR A 44 -3.24 7.55 -6.66
N LYS A 45 -2.33 7.94 -5.78
CA LYS A 45 -0.93 8.18 -6.14
C LYS A 45 -0.23 6.92 -6.66
N ALA A 46 -0.47 5.77 -6.04
CA ALA A 46 0.08 4.49 -6.47
C ALA A 46 -0.41 4.09 -7.87
N GLN A 47 -1.69 4.31 -8.18
CA GLN A 47 -2.27 4.08 -9.51
C GLN A 47 -1.62 4.99 -10.57
N LEU A 48 -1.44 6.27 -10.27
CA LEU A 48 -0.80 7.23 -11.18
C LEU A 48 0.68 6.87 -11.42
N LEU A 49 1.39 6.44 -10.39
CA LEU A 49 2.77 5.96 -10.51
C LEU A 49 2.86 4.71 -11.39
N ALA A 50 1.96 3.74 -11.18
CA ALA A 50 1.88 2.53 -12.01
C ALA A 50 1.57 2.87 -13.47
N LEU A 51 0.59 3.74 -13.72
CA LEU A 51 0.24 4.21 -15.07
C LEU A 51 1.43 4.90 -15.76
N ARG A 52 2.12 5.78 -15.03
CA ARG A 52 3.32 6.45 -15.55
C ARG A 52 4.38 5.43 -15.95
N LEU A 53 4.68 4.46 -15.07
CA LEU A 53 5.67 3.43 -15.34
C LEU A 53 5.28 2.57 -16.55
N THR A 54 4.02 2.14 -16.66
CA THR A 54 3.52 1.36 -17.80
C THR A 54 3.74 2.10 -19.11
N ARG A 55 3.39 3.38 -19.19
CA ARG A 55 3.61 4.22 -20.37
C ARG A 55 5.10 4.35 -20.73
N MET A 56 5.97 4.44 -19.74
CA MET A 56 7.42 4.48 -19.97
C MET A 56 7.94 3.12 -20.48
N MET A 57 7.40 2.01 -19.98
CA MET A 57 7.74 0.67 -20.48
C MET A 57 7.31 0.48 -21.94
N GLU A 58 6.08 0.89 -22.28
CA GLU A 58 5.56 0.85 -23.66
C GLU A 58 6.40 1.70 -24.62
N ALA A 59 6.89 2.85 -24.17
CA ALA A 59 7.74 3.73 -24.92
C ALA A 59 9.23 3.29 -24.96
N GLY A 60 9.60 2.21 -24.28
CA GLY A 60 11.00 1.73 -24.18
C GLY A 60 11.93 2.67 -23.41
N THR A 61 11.40 3.56 -22.58
CA THR A 61 12.16 4.58 -21.82
C THR A 61 12.28 4.27 -20.33
N ALA A 62 11.65 3.20 -19.85
CA ALA A 62 11.72 2.82 -18.44
C ALA A 62 13.09 2.25 -18.09
N ARG A 63 13.66 2.73 -16.98
CA ARG A 63 14.90 2.21 -16.41
C ARG A 63 14.62 1.28 -15.22
N PRO A 64 15.50 0.31 -14.90
CA PRO A 64 15.32 -0.61 -13.78
C PRO A 64 15.07 0.09 -12.43
N GLU A 65 15.72 1.24 -12.20
CA GLU A 65 15.59 2.01 -10.95
C GLU A 65 14.20 2.59 -10.79
N GLN A 66 13.53 2.93 -11.88
CA GLN A 66 12.13 3.40 -11.87
C GLN A 66 11.15 2.27 -11.54
N ILE A 67 11.44 1.04 -11.99
CA ILE A 67 10.69 -0.16 -11.61
C ILE A 67 10.87 -0.42 -10.10
N SER A 68 12.11 -0.33 -9.62
CA SER A 68 12.45 -0.45 -8.20
C SER A 68 11.72 0.60 -7.35
N LEU A 69 11.70 1.86 -7.79
CA LEU A 69 11.00 2.95 -7.12
C LEU A 69 9.50 2.66 -7.02
N ALA A 70 8.88 2.22 -8.12
CA ALA A 70 7.45 1.92 -8.15
C ALA A 70 7.10 0.71 -7.28
N LYS A 71 7.88 -0.37 -7.33
CA LYS A 71 7.68 -1.54 -6.46
C LYS A 71 7.80 -1.13 -4.99
N ARG A 72 8.88 -0.46 -4.62
CA ARG A 72 9.14 0.00 -3.27
C ARG A 72 7.96 0.83 -2.72
N ASN A 73 7.51 1.83 -3.48
CA ASN A 73 6.40 2.70 -3.09
C ASN A 73 5.08 1.95 -2.96
N ASN A 74 4.68 1.21 -4.01
CA ASN A 74 3.34 0.65 -4.11
C ASN A 74 3.13 -0.54 -3.15
N VAL A 75 4.18 -1.31 -2.86
CA VAL A 75 4.12 -2.37 -1.84
C VAL A 75 3.96 -1.79 -0.45
N TRP A 76 4.77 -0.78 -0.11
CA TRP A 76 4.71 -0.12 1.19
C TRP A 76 3.34 0.51 1.44
N ILE A 77 2.80 1.24 0.45
CA ILE A 77 1.47 1.85 0.54
C ILE A 77 0.39 0.79 0.73
N ALA A 78 0.42 -0.29 -0.06
CA ALA A 78 -0.57 -1.36 0.05
C ALA A 78 -0.54 -2.01 1.44
N LEU A 79 0.64 -2.23 1.99
CA LEU A 79 0.83 -2.76 3.34
C LEU A 79 0.26 -1.83 4.41
N GLN A 80 0.49 -0.51 4.30
CA GLN A 80 -0.07 0.48 5.23
C GLN A 80 -1.60 0.59 5.10
N CYS A 81 -2.15 0.47 3.88
CA CYS A 81 -3.59 0.39 3.66
C CYS A 81 -4.20 -0.83 4.36
N ALA A 82 -3.59 -2.01 4.22
CA ALA A 82 -4.05 -3.22 4.89
C ALA A 82 -3.98 -3.10 6.42
N ARG A 83 -2.93 -2.49 6.97
CA ARG A 83 -2.80 -2.21 8.40
C ARG A 83 -3.87 -1.23 8.90
N SER A 84 -4.13 -0.17 8.15
CA SER A 84 -5.17 0.82 8.48
C SER A 84 -6.57 0.20 8.43
N ALA A 85 -6.85 -0.63 7.42
CA ALA A 85 -8.11 -1.38 7.33
C ALA A 85 -8.28 -2.34 8.51
N ARG A 86 -7.25 -3.14 8.84
CA ARG A 86 -7.24 -4.03 10.00
C ARG A 86 -7.55 -3.25 11.29
N ASP A 87 -6.97 -2.07 11.44
CA ASP A 87 -7.16 -1.24 12.62
C ASP A 87 -8.60 -0.68 12.70
N ILE A 88 -9.18 -0.21 11.59
CA ILE A 88 -10.58 0.24 11.51
C ILE A 88 -11.56 -0.91 11.85
N LEU A 89 -11.27 -2.14 11.40
CA LEU A 89 -12.08 -3.32 11.70
C LEU A 89 -11.95 -3.76 13.17
N GLY A 90 -10.90 -3.34 13.87
CA GLY A 90 -10.64 -3.76 15.26
C GLY A 90 -10.37 -5.26 15.37
N ALA A 91 -10.94 -5.92 16.37
CA ALA A 91 -10.69 -7.34 16.62
C ALA A 91 -11.09 -8.27 15.47
N VAL A 92 -12.14 -7.97 14.72
CA VAL A 92 -12.52 -8.80 13.55
C VAL A 92 -11.58 -8.65 12.38
N GLY A 93 -10.75 -7.61 12.34
CA GLY A 93 -9.75 -7.37 11.31
C GLY A 93 -8.56 -8.34 11.34
N ILE A 94 -8.40 -9.13 12.42
CA ILE A 94 -7.38 -10.18 12.53
C ILE A 94 -7.95 -11.60 12.29
N THR A 95 -9.22 -11.70 11.91
CA THR A 95 -9.89 -12.96 11.60
C THR A 95 -10.04 -13.14 10.09
N ASP A 96 -10.35 -14.34 9.65
CA ASP A 96 -10.63 -14.68 8.25
C ASP A 96 -12.02 -14.23 7.76
N ARG A 97 -12.81 -13.61 8.63
CA ARG A 97 -14.15 -13.07 8.30
C ARG A 97 -14.10 -12.02 7.19
N TYR A 98 -12.98 -11.29 7.09
CA TYR A 98 -12.71 -10.30 6.06
C TYR A 98 -11.39 -10.62 5.36
N SER A 99 -11.26 -10.19 4.11
CA SER A 99 -10.04 -10.41 3.29
C SER A 99 -8.80 -9.68 3.83
N VAL A 100 -8.97 -8.72 4.71
CA VAL A 100 -7.94 -7.76 5.14
C VAL A 100 -6.69 -8.44 5.72
N ILE A 101 -6.86 -9.39 6.64
CA ILE A 101 -5.70 -10.08 7.25
C ILE A 101 -4.96 -10.95 6.22
N ARG A 102 -5.66 -11.59 5.31
CA ARG A 102 -5.06 -12.37 4.22
C ARG A 102 -4.25 -11.46 3.29
N HIS A 103 -4.78 -10.27 2.93
CA HIS A 103 -4.03 -9.29 2.15
C HIS A 103 -2.80 -8.78 2.90
N LEU A 104 -2.92 -8.53 4.19
CA LEU A 104 -1.78 -8.11 5.02
C LEU A 104 -0.65 -9.16 4.97
N MET A 105 -0.95 -10.43 5.20
CA MET A 105 0.03 -11.52 5.14
C MET A 105 0.66 -11.67 3.75
N ASN A 106 -0.15 -11.61 2.69
CA ASN A 106 0.34 -11.68 1.31
C ASN A 106 1.25 -10.49 0.97
N LEU A 107 0.92 -9.30 1.44
CA LEU A 107 1.71 -8.09 1.20
C LEU A 107 3.05 -8.09 1.94
N GLU A 108 3.16 -8.73 3.11
CA GLU A 108 4.46 -8.98 3.76
C GLU A 108 5.35 -9.89 2.90
N SER A 109 4.77 -10.89 2.21
CA SER A 109 5.52 -11.69 1.24
C SER A 109 6.00 -10.84 0.06
N VAL A 110 5.12 -9.99 -0.50
CA VAL A 110 5.48 -9.07 -1.60
C VAL A 110 6.54 -8.05 -1.18
N TYR A 111 6.53 -7.63 0.07
CA TYR A 111 7.55 -6.74 0.64
C TYR A 111 8.93 -7.37 0.65
N THR A 112 8.99 -8.70 0.74
CA THR A 112 10.23 -9.47 0.92
C THR A 112 10.80 -10.03 -0.39
N TYR A 113 9.96 -10.59 -1.28
CA TYR A 113 10.42 -11.31 -2.48
C TYR A 113 10.63 -10.38 -3.70
N GLU A 114 11.29 -10.91 -4.74
CA GLU A 114 11.60 -10.17 -5.99
C GLU A 114 12.40 -8.87 -5.73
N GLY A 115 13.33 -8.94 -4.79
CA GLY A 115 14.03 -7.81 -4.22
C GLY A 115 13.28 -7.26 -3.00
N THR A 116 13.94 -7.27 -1.84
CA THR A 116 13.37 -6.71 -0.61
C THR A 116 13.16 -5.20 -0.74
N HIS A 117 12.34 -4.64 0.13
CA HIS A 117 12.17 -3.19 0.22
C HIS A 117 13.50 -2.43 0.35
N ASP A 118 14.43 -2.99 1.12
CA ASP A 118 15.76 -2.40 1.34
C ASP A 118 16.63 -2.49 0.09
N ILE A 119 16.62 -3.63 -0.62
CA ILE A 119 17.33 -3.75 -1.90
C ILE A 119 16.85 -2.70 -2.90
N HIS A 120 15.54 -2.50 -3.03
CA HIS A 120 15.00 -1.43 -3.90
C HIS A 120 15.39 -0.03 -3.42
N THR A 121 15.56 0.17 -2.11
CA THR A 121 16.08 1.43 -1.57
C THR A 121 17.52 1.66 -1.99
N LEU A 122 18.38 0.63 -1.92
CA LEU A 122 19.79 0.72 -2.35
C LEU A 122 19.91 0.99 -3.86
N VAL A 123 19.11 0.29 -4.69
CA VAL A 123 19.09 0.50 -6.15
C VAL A 123 18.76 1.96 -6.48
N VAL A 124 17.70 2.51 -5.90
CA VAL A 124 17.29 3.90 -6.14
C VAL A 124 18.32 4.86 -5.54
N GLY A 125 18.83 4.58 -4.34
CA GLY A 125 19.85 5.38 -3.67
C GLY A 125 21.12 5.53 -4.49
N GLN A 126 21.60 4.42 -5.07
CA GLN A 126 22.75 4.43 -5.96
C GLN A 126 22.50 5.26 -7.23
N ASP A 127 21.32 5.14 -7.84
CA ASP A 127 20.98 5.90 -9.06
C ASP A 127 20.98 7.42 -8.78
N ILE A 128 20.37 7.88 -7.69
CA ILE A 128 20.26 9.32 -7.40
C ILE A 128 21.55 9.94 -6.87
N THR A 129 22.42 9.16 -6.23
CA THR A 129 23.68 9.68 -5.66
C THR A 129 24.89 9.46 -6.54
N GLY A 130 24.84 8.49 -7.46
CA GLY A 130 25.99 8.04 -8.22
C GLY A 130 27.03 7.26 -7.38
N ILE A 131 26.72 6.92 -6.13
CA ILE A 131 27.61 6.23 -5.19
C ILE A 131 27.13 4.80 -4.99
N ASN A 132 28.04 3.82 -5.09
CA ASN A 132 27.72 2.41 -4.90
C ASN A 132 27.13 2.18 -3.50
N ALA A 133 25.93 1.61 -3.44
CA ALA A 133 25.21 1.32 -2.20
C ALA A 133 25.37 -0.14 -1.72
N PHE A 134 26.02 -1.00 -2.52
CA PHE A 134 26.16 -2.45 -2.23
C PHE A 134 27.49 -2.84 -1.60
N GLY A 135 28.27 -1.89 -1.12
CA GLY A 135 29.57 -2.10 -0.53
C GLY A 135 30.70 -2.09 -1.57
N GLY A 136 31.90 -1.82 -1.14
CA GLY A 136 33.14 -1.88 -1.94
C GLY A 136 33.82 -3.21 -1.79
#